data_2d18b4ac9c35b16f5e57ec2c69485387
#
_entry.id   2d18b4ac9c35b16f5e57ec2c69485387
#
_cell.length_a   1.000
_cell.length_b   1.000
_cell.length_c   1.000
_cell.angle_alpha   90.00
_cell.angle_beta   90.00
_cell.angle_gamma   90.00
#
_symmetry.space_group_name_H-M   'P 1'
#
loop_
_entity.id
_entity.type
_entity.pdbx_description
1 polymer ?
#
loop_
_entity_poly.entity_id
_entity_poly.type
_entity_poly.pdbx_seq_one_letter_code
_entity_poly.pdbx_strand_id
1 'polypeptide(L)'
;DMTGNLKAAYFIDEFVNSIEKPRNILLMVKAGEPVDKIIEMLIPLLSKDDLIIDGGNSYFKDTIARARYLKKKGIHFIGMGVSGGEVGARLGPALMPGGSKSDYERVKEILENISAKAKDGEPCCKYISKDGAGHYVKMVHNGIEYAYMEIIAEGYSIMKNVLNMSNEEMAKAFEGYSKGLLNSYL
;
A
#
# COMPACT_ATOMS: atom_id res chain seq x y z
N ASP A 1 -7.28 -22.36 -4.99
CA ASP A 1 -8.16 -23.01 -4.01
C ASP A 1 -8.83 -21.93 -3.16
N MET A 2 -10.09 -21.61 -3.51
CA MET A 2 -10.92 -20.76 -2.67
C MET A 2 -11.62 -21.64 -1.63
N THR A 3 -10.93 -21.83 -0.52
CA THR A 3 -11.48 -22.59 0.62
C THR A 3 -12.03 -21.59 1.65
N GLY A 4 -13.22 -21.88 2.16
CA GLY A 4 -13.81 -21.14 3.26
C GLY A 4 -14.62 -19.90 2.83
N ASN A 5 -14.39 -18.76 3.48
CA ASN A 5 -15.23 -17.56 3.40
C ASN A 5 -14.93 -16.61 2.21
N LEU A 6 -14.07 -17.03 1.26
CA LEU A 6 -13.78 -16.23 0.06
C LEU A 6 -14.87 -16.43 -0.99
N LYS A 7 -15.45 -15.31 -1.47
CA LYS A 7 -16.41 -15.28 -2.56
C LYS A 7 -15.83 -14.44 -3.70
N ALA A 8 -15.79 -15.01 -4.91
CA ALA A 8 -15.49 -14.25 -6.12
C ALA A 8 -16.77 -13.64 -6.67
N ALA A 9 -16.66 -12.42 -7.20
CA ALA A 9 -17.70 -11.76 -7.98
C ALA A 9 -17.10 -11.36 -9.34
N TYR A 10 -17.83 -11.57 -10.41
CA TYR A 10 -17.38 -11.25 -11.77
C TYR A 10 -17.90 -9.87 -12.23
N PHE A 11 -18.96 -9.38 -11.59
CA PHE A 11 -19.56 -8.09 -11.89
C PHE A 11 -19.51 -7.19 -10.65
N ILE A 12 -19.36 -5.88 -10.87
CA ILE A 12 -19.18 -4.91 -9.80
C ILE A 12 -20.44 -4.77 -8.92
N ASP A 13 -21.61 -4.89 -9.50
CA ASP A 13 -22.89 -4.85 -8.79
C ASP A 13 -23.08 -6.09 -7.90
N GLU A 14 -22.73 -7.28 -8.41
CA GLU A 14 -22.68 -8.52 -7.64
C GLU A 14 -21.74 -8.37 -6.43
N PHE A 15 -20.51 -7.86 -6.67
CA PHE A 15 -19.53 -7.61 -5.63
C PHE A 15 -20.08 -6.66 -4.55
N VAL A 16 -20.57 -5.49 -4.94
CA VAL A 16 -21.07 -4.48 -4.01
C VAL A 16 -22.26 -5.00 -3.20
N ASN A 17 -23.18 -5.74 -3.84
CA ASN A 17 -24.35 -6.30 -3.17
C ASN A 17 -24.04 -7.46 -2.22
N SER A 18 -22.87 -8.08 -2.35
CA SER A 18 -22.42 -9.15 -1.45
C SER A 18 -21.85 -8.63 -0.12
N ILE A 19 -21.61 -7.32 0.01
CA ILE A 19 -20.98 -6.70 1.17
C ILE A 19 -22.06 -6.03 2.05
N GLU A 20 -22.00 -6.31 3.35
CA GLU A 20 -22.89 -5.69 4.35
C GLU A 20 -22.62 -4.19 4.50
N LYS A 21 -23.71 -3.42 4.68
CA LYS A 21 -23.64 -1.96 4.92
C LYS A 21 -23.38 -1.65 6.41
N PRO A 22 -22.60 -0.57 6.68
CA PRO A 22 -21.86 0.29 5.75
C PRO A 22 -20.64 -0.45 5.18
N ARG A 23 -20.51 -0.45 3.87
CA ARG A 23 -19.50 -1.21 3.16
C ARG A 23 -18.10 -0.63 3.33
N ASN A 24 -17.09 -1.49 3.35
CA ASN A 24 -15.69 -1.11 3.25
C ASN A 24 -15.10 -1.80 2.02
N ILE A 25 -14.69 -1.04 1.03
CA ILE A 25 -14.22 -1.55 -0.27
C ILE A 25 -12.76 -1.11 -0.47
N LEU A 26 -11.87 -2.10 -0.60
CA LEU A 26 -10.45 -1.86 -0.90
C LEU A 26 -10.20 -1.96 -2.41
N LEU A 27 -9.63 -0.92 -2.98
CA LEU A 27 -9.16 -0.88 -4.36
C LEU A 27 -7.67 -1.19 -4.42
N MET A 28 -7.30 -2.22 -5.19
CA MET A 28 -5.92 -2.60 -5.48
C MET A 28 -5.71 -2.58 -6.99
N VAL A 29 -5.83 -1.39 -7.60
CA VAL A 29 -5.72 -1.19 -9.04
C VAL A 29 -4.59 -0.22 -9.38
N LYS A 30 -4.20 -0.16 -10.66
CA LYS A 30 -3.20 0.79 -11.14
C LYS A 30 -3.63 2.22 -10.82
N ALA A 31 -2.70 3.03 -10.29
CA ALA A 31 -2.92 4.44 -9.97
C ALA A 31 -3.32 5.28 -11.20
N GLY A 32 -3.95 6.42 -10.94
CA GLY A 32 -4.41 7.35 -11.96
C GLY A 32 -5.83 7.05 -12.45
N GLU A 33 -6.08 7.21 -13.74
CA GLU A 33 -7.39 7.05 -14.38
C GLU A 33 -8.13 5.73 -14.03
N PRO A 34 -7.47 4.56 -13.91
CA PRO A 34 -8.16 3.34 -13.50
C PRO A 34 -8.88 3.45 -12.15
N VAL A 35 -8.30 4.16 -11.18
CA VAL A 35 -8.94 4.41 -9.88
C VAL A 35 -10.20 5.26 -10.07
N ASP A 36 -10.12 6.31 -10.88
CA ASP A 36 -11.26 7.20 -11.16
C ASP A 36 -12.40 6.44 -11.84
N LYS A 37 -12.09 5.59 -12.83
CA LYS A 37 -13.07 4.74 -13.51
C LYS A 37 -13.81 3.80 -12.54
N ILE A 38 -13.08 3.15 -11.65
CA ILE A 38 -13.70 2.26 -10.66
C ILE A 38 -14.56 3.06 -9.68
N ILE A 39 -14.11 4.22 -9.22
CA ILE A 39 -14.91 5.10 -8.37
C ILE A 39 -16.23 5.48 -9.05
N GLU A 40 -16.20 5.89 -10.33
CA GLU A 40 -17.42 6.23 -11.08
C GLU A 40 -18.38 5.04 -11.25
N MET A 41 -17.85 3.84 -11.43
CA MET A 41 -18.68 2.61 -11.49
C MET A 41 -19.28 2.24 -10.12
N LEU A 42 -18.58 2.54 -9.02
CA LEU A 42 -19.05 2.25 -7.66
C LEU A 42 -20.12 3.24 -7.20
N ILE A 43 -20.00 4.53 -7.51
CA ILE A 43 -20.88 5.60 -7.00
C ILE A 43 -22.37 5.26 -7.11
N PRO A 44 -22.93 4.79 -8.24
CA PRO A 44 -24.36 4.47 -8.34
C PRO A 44 -24.80 3.27 -7.51
N LEU A 45 -23.87 2.45 -7.05
CA LEU A 45 -24.12 1.22 -6.29
C LEU A 45 -23.92 1.42 -4.78
N LEU A 46 -23.19 2.46 -4.38
CA LEU A 46 -22.87 2.74 -2.98
C LEU A 46 -23.99 3.51 -2.28
N SER A 47 -24.01 3.36 -0.98
CA SER A 47 -24.89 4.10 -0.07
C SER A 47 -24.11 5.16 0.69
N LYS A 48 -24.82 6.11 1.29
CA LYS A 48 -24.23 7.01 2.28
C LYS A 48 -23.53 6.20 3.37
N ASP A 49 -22.40 6.71 3.84
CA ASP A 49 -21.54 6.12 4.87
C ASP A 49 -20.74 4.88 4.43
N ASP A 50 -20.85 4.44 3.16
CA ASP A 50 -19.90 3.44 2.61
C ASP A 50 -18.49 4.05 2.47
N LEU A 51 -17.46 3.24 2.62
CA LEU A 51 -16.05 3.63 2.60
C LEU A 51 -15.31 2.98 1.43
N ILE A 52 -14.62 3.78 0.65
CA ILE A 52 -13.62 3.34 -0.34
C ILE A 52 -12.23 3.54 0.24
N ILE A 53 -11.38 2.53 0.14
CA ILE A 53 -9.96 2.57 0.52
C ILE A 53 -9.15 2.38 -0.76
N ASP A 54 -8.40 3.40 -1.17
CA ASP A 54 -7.45 3.30 -2.28
C ASP A 54 -6.11 2.80 -1.75
N GLY A 55 -5.81 1.51 -1.99
CA GLY A 55 -4.55 0.86 -1.63
C GLY A 55 -3.53 0.84 -2.78
N GLY A 56 -3.85 1.46 -3.91
CA GLY A 56 -2.91 1.63 -5.01
C GLY A 56 -1.78 2.61 -4.68
N ASN A 57 -0.82 2.74 -5.59
CA ASN A 57 0.29 3.69 -5.41
C ASN A 57 -0.09 5.07 -5.99
N SER A 58 -1.22 5.62 -5.54
CA SER A 58 -1.81 6.84 -6.06
C SER A 58 -1.04 8.10 -5.65
N TYR A 59 -1.07 9.11 -6.51
CA TYR A 59 -0.53 10.41 -6.20
C TYR A 59 -1.40 11.12 -5.14
N PHE A 60 -0.78 11.61 -4.09
CA PHE A 60 -1.50 12.14 -2.92
C PHE A 60 -2.45 13.31 -3.23
N LYS A 61 -2.17 14.11 -4.28
CA LYS A 61 -3.08 15.21 -4.70
C LYS A 61 -4.35 14.67 -5.34
N ASP A 62 -4.26 13.58 -6.10
CA ASP A 62 -5.43 12.90 -6.66
C ASP A 62 -6.29 12.31 -5.55
N THR A 63 -5.65 11.72 -4.55
CA THR A 63 -6.31 11.22 -3.32
C THR A 63 -7.13 12.31 -2.64
N ILE A 64 -6.56 13.51 -2.47
CA ILE A 64 -7.25 14.66 -1.88
C ILE A 64 -8.46 15.08 -2.75
N ALA A 65 -8.28 15.10 -4.06
CA ALA A 65 -9.36 15.47 -4.99
C ALA A 65 -10.50 14.44 -4.95
N ARG A 66 -10.18 13.14 -4.96
CA ARG A 66 -11.13 12.03 -4.85
C ARG A 66 -11.91 12.07 -3.54
N ALA A 67 -11.20 12.27 -2.43
CA ALA A 67 -11.83 12.39 -1.10
C ALA A 67 -12.85 13.53 -1.05
N ARG A 68 -12.50 14.71 -1.60
CA ARG A 68 -13.41 15.86 -1.67
C ARG A 68 -14.62 15.60 -2.56
N TYR A 69 -14.42 14.92 -3.68
CA TYR A 69 -15.47 14.56 -4.61
C TYR A 69 -16.48 13.58 -3.98
N LEU A 70 -15.98 12.50 -3.38
CA LEU A 70 -16.81 11.47 -2.75
C LEU A 70 -17.55 11.98 -1.51
N LYS A 71 -16.92 12.87 -0.74
CA LYS A 71 -17.58 13.52 0.42
C LYS A 71 -18.87 14.25 0.04
N LYS A 72 -18.93 14.89 -1.13
CA LYS A 72 -20.15 15.56 -1.64
C LYS A 72 -21.27 14.57 -1.92
N LYS A 73 -20.95 13.29 -2.07
CA LYS A 73 -21.90 12.18 -2.31
C LYS A 73 -22.20 11.38 -1.04
N GLY A 74 -21.62 11.78 0.10
CA GLY A 74 -21.79 11.07 1.38
C GLY A 74 -20.99 9.78 1.48
N ILE A 75 -20.01 9.57 0.58
CA ILE A 75 -19.12 8.39 0.56
C ILE A 75 -17.79 8.77 1.20
N HIS A 76 -17.30 7.92 2.08
CA HIS A 76 -16.01 8.08 2.77
C HIS A 76 -14.84 7.59 1.91
N PHE A 77 -13.64 8.15 2.15
CA PHE A 77 -12.46 7.77 1.37
C PHE A 77 -11.19 7.80 2.21
N ILE A 78 -10.40 6.73 2.12
CA ILE A 78 -9.06 6.59 2.67
C ILE A 78 -8.07 6.38 1.52
N GLY A 79 -6.99 7.16 1.49
CA GLY A 79 -5.81 6.85 0.69
C GLY A 79 -4.78 6.14 1.54
N MET A 80 -4.44 4.91 1.19
CA MET A 80 -3.58 4.06 1.99
C MET A 80 -2.33 3.65 1.21
N GLY A 81 -1.15 4.08 1.68
CA GLY A 81 0.11 3.54 1.19
C GLY A 81 0.25 2.07 1.60
N VAL A 82 0.65 1.23 0.64
CA VAL A 82 0.91 -0.20 0.86
C VAL A 82 2.35 -0.49 0.43
N SER A 83 3.13 -1.12 1.29
CA SER A 83 4.52 -1.48 1.00
C SER A 83 4.83 -2.92 1.38
N GLY A 84 5.72 -3.57 0.61
CA GLY A 84 6.15 -4.94 0.85
C GLY A 84 6.21 -5.81 -0.41
N GLY A 85 5.82 -5.28 -1.57
CA GLY A 85 5.81 -5.99 -2.84
C GLY A 85 4.95 -7.26 -2.80
N GLU A 86 5.29 -8.25 -3.61
CA GLU A 86 4.58 -9.53 -3.70
C GLU A 86 4.66 -10.34 -2.38
N VAL A 87 5.83 -10.35 -1.76
CA VAL A 87 6.04 -11.02 -0.47
C VAL A 87 5.19 -10.39 0.62
N GLY A 88 5.17 -9.06 0.71
CA GLY A 88 4.34 -8.33 1.65
C GLY A 88 2.84 -8.54 1.41
N ALA A 89 2.40 -8.59 0.15
CA ALA A 89 1.00 -8.87 -0.17
C ALA A 89 0.55 -10.25 0.37
N ARG A 90 1.46 -11.21 0.42
CA ARG A 90 1.19 -12.58 0.88
C ARG A 90 1.35 -12.76 2.39
N LEU A 91 2.38 -12.16 2.99
CA LEU A 91 2.80 -12.41 4.37
C LEU A 91 2.46 -11.27 5.33
N GLY A 92 1.98 -10.16 4.82
CA GLY A 92 1.64 -8.96 5.55
C GLY A 92 2.41 -7.73 5.03
N PRO A 93 1.71 -6.71 4.51
CA PRO A 93 2.33 -5.46 4.08
C PRO A 93 2.51 -4.48 5.24
N ALA A 94 3.38 -3.49 5.04
CA ALA A 94 3.33 -2.25 5.83
C ALA A 94 2.24 -1.34 5.28
N LEU A 95 1.35 -0.84 6.16
CA LEU A 95 0.18 -0.06 5.79
C LEU A 95 0.26 1.37 6.36
N MET A 96 -0.02 2.35 5.51
CA MET A 96 0.05 3.78 5.82
C MET A 96 -1.30 4.44 5.51
N PRO A 97 -2.37 4.17 6.28
CA PRO A 97 -3.69 4.76 6.06
C PRO A 97 -3.69 6.26 6.39
N GLY A 98 -4.25 7.05 5.46
CA GLY A 98 -4.48 8.48 5.61
C GLY A 98 -5.91 8.82 5.24
N GLY A 99 -6.47 9.89 5.83
CA GLY A 99 -7.86 10.30 5.62
C GLY A 99 -8.51 10.70 6.93
N SER A 100 -9.83 10.60 7.05
CA SER A 100 -10.50 10.85 8.31
C SER A 100 -10.10 9.82 9.37
N LYS A 101 -9.81 10.28 10.60
CA LYS A 101 -9.48 9.37 11.70
C LYS A 101 -10.66 8.45 12.05
N SER A 102 -11.89 8.95 11.96
CA SER A 102 -13.09 8.13 12.20
C SER A 102 -13.22 7.00 11.18
N ASP A 103 -12.85 7.25 9.91
CA ASP A 103 -12.89 6.22 8.87
C ASP A 103 -11.80 5.16 9.09
N TYR A 104 -10.61 5.58 9.52
CA TYR A 104 -9.56 4.66 9.91
C TYR A 104 -9.99 3.75 11.08
N GLU A 105 -10.58 4.29 12.12
CA GLU A 105 -11.03 3.50 13.28
C GLU A 105 -12.05 2.40 12.90
N ARG A 106 -12.82 2.58 11.84
CA ARG A 106 -13.77 1.57 11.32
C ARG A 106 -13.07 0.33 10.75
N VAL A 107 -11.86 0.48 10.22
CA VAL A 107 -11.12 -0.57 9.52
C VAL A 107 -9.81 -0.94 10.21
N LYS A 108 -9.49 -0.26 11.31
CA LYS A 108 -8.25 -0.39 12.06
C LYS A 108 -7.92 -1.83 12.39
N GLU A 109 -8.83 -2.55 13.00
CA GLU A 109 -8.61 -3.94 13.43
C GLU A 109 -8.26 -4.85 12.24
N ILE A 110 -8.97 -4.70 11.12
CA ILE A 110 -8.69 -5.46 9.89
C ILE A 110 -7.30 -5.11 9.36
N LEU A 111 -7.00 -3.82 9.24
CA LEU A 111 -5.72 -3.36 8.68
C LEU A 111 -4.54 -3.77 9.57
N GLU A 112 -4.67 -3.65 10.89
CA GLU A 112 -3.64 -4.07 11.83
C GLU A 112 -3.44 -5.58 11.78
N ASN A 113 -4.50 -6.38 11.64
CA ASN A 113 -4.40 -7.84 11.58
C ASN A 113 -3.72 -8.35 10.29
N ILE A 114 -4.00 -7.74 9.14
CA ILE A 114 -3.40 -8.15 7.87
C ILE A 114 -2.00 -7.58 7.64
N SER A 115 -1.56 -6.61 8.44
CA SER A 115 -0.24 -6.00 8.30
C SER A 115 0.88 -6.91 8.81
N ALA A 116 2.10 -6.68 8.29
CA ALA A 116 3.32 -7.25 8.87
C ALA A 116 3.42 -6.91 10.36
N LYS A 117 4.16 -7.73 11.09
CA LYS A 117 4.48 -7.47 12.51
C LYS A 117 5.95 -7.12 12.66
N ALA A 118 6.23 -6.09 13.44
CA ALA A 118 7.58 -5.74 13.83
C ALA A 118 8.16 -6.79 14.80
N LYS A 119 9.45 -6.69 15.13
CA LYS A 119 10.12 -7.66 16.01
C LYS A 119 9.51 -7.75 17.41
N ASP A 120 8.90 -6.69 17.88
CA ASP A 120 8.18 -6.59 19.15
C ASP A 120 6.70 -7.04 19.09
N GLY A 121 6.25 -7.48 17.91
CA GLY A 121 4.89 -7.94 17.66
C GLY A 121 3.90 -6.83 17.27
N GLU A 122 4.31 -5.57 17.28
CA GLU A 122 3.46 -4.45 16.89
C GLU A 122 3.12 -4.49 15.41
N PRO A 123 1.88 -4.14 15.00
CA PRO A 123 1.49 -4.12 13.60
C PRO A 123 2.19 -3.00 12.82
N CYS A 124 2.73 -3.32 11.67
CA CYS A 124 3.26 -2.35 10.72
C CYS A 124 2.14 -1.59 9.99
N CYS A 125 1.17 -1.13 10.76
CA CYS A 125 0.02 -0.34 10.31
C CYS A 125 -0.19 0.82 11.27
N LYS A 126 -0.11 2.05 10.76
CA LYS A 126 -0.32 3.23 11.61
C LYS A 126 -1.06 4.32 10.86
N TYR A 127 -2.10 4.85 11.47
CA TYR A 127 -2.75 6.05 10.95
C TYR A 127 -1.75 7.20 10.84
N ILE A 128 -1.61 7.73 9.63
CA ILE A 128 -0.61 8.78 9.36
C ILE A 128 -1.16 10.15 9.72
N SER A 129 -2.17 10.61 8.98
CA SER A 129 -2.88 11.87 9.19
C SER A 129 -4.06 11.98 8.23
N LYS A 130 -4.72 13.13 8.24
CA LYS A 130 -5.86 13.46 7.38
C LYS A 130 -5.49 13.59 5.91
N ASP A 131 -6.50 13.65 5.07
CA ASP A 131 -6.42 13.87 3.62
C ASP A 131 -5.55 12.81 2.90
N GLY A 132 -4.65 13.23 2.01
CA GLY A 132 -3.77 12.36 1.22
C GLY A 132 -2.50 11.89 1.94
N ALA A 133 -2.42 12.02 3.29
CA ALA A 133 -1.18 11.80 4.04
C ALA A 133 -0.62 10.38 3.88
N GLY A 134 -1.46 9.35 3.78
CA GLY A 134 -1.00 7.98 3.57
C GLY A 134 -0.22 7.81 2.27
N HIS A 135 -0.77 8.27 1.17
CA HIS A 135 -0.08 8.25 -0.13
C HIS A 135 1.13 9.20 -0.19
N TYR A 136 1.07 10.33 0.52
CA TYR A 136 2.23 11.22 0.62
C TYR A 136 3.41 10.54 1.30
N VAL A 137 3.20 9.88 2.43
CA VAL A 137 4.26 9.14 3.14
C VAL A 137 4.77 7.99 2.29
N LYS A 138 3.88 7.26 1.59
CA LYS A 138 4.31 6.20 0.66
C LYS A 138 5.15 6.74 -0.49
N MET A 139 4.81 7.90 -1.03
CA MET A 139 5.62 8.57 -2.07
C MET A 139 7.02 8.92 -1.56
N VAL A 140 7.13 9.47 -0.35
CA VAL A 140 8.43 9.78 0.29
C VAL A 140 9.23 8.50 0.55
N HIS A 141 8.57 7.47 1.08
CA HIS A 141 9.18 6.14 1.27
C HIS A 141 9.78 5.62 -0.04
N ASN A 142 9.01 5.62 -1.12
CA ASN A 142 9.49 5.14 -2.42
C ASN A 142 10.67 5.99 -2.95
N GLY A 143 10.63 7.31 -2.77
CA GLY A 143 11.75 8.18 -3.16
C GLY A 143 13.05 7.83 -2.43
N ILE A 144 12.98 7.53 -1.15
CA ILE A 144 14.12 7.09 -0.34
C ILE A 144 14.60 5.70 -0.80
N GLU A 145 13.67 4.76 -0.99
CA GLU A 145 13.97 3.40 -1.44
C GLU A 145 14.69 3.39 -2.79
N TYR A 146 14.24 4.17 -3.76
CA TYR A 146 14.91 4.30 -5.05
C TYR A 146 16.31 4.91 -4.94
N ALA A 147 16.51 5.88 -4.04
CA ALA A 147 17.84 6.42 -3.77
C ALA A 147 18.80 5.35 -3.20
N TYR A 148 18.32 4.52 -2.28
CA TYR A 148 19.13 3.39 -1.78
C TYR A 148 19.45 2.37 -2.86
N MET A 149 18.47 2.02 -3.70
CA MET A 149 18.70 1.10 -4.82
C MET A 149 19.78 1.62 -5.76
N GLU A 150 19.78 2.92 -6.06
CA GLU A 150 20.81 3.56 -6.90
C GLU A 150 22.20 3.50 -6.24
N ILE A 151 22.30 3.83 -4.95
CA ILE A 151 23.56 3.74 -4.21
C ILE A 151 24.12 2.30 -4.22
N ILE A 152 23.26 1.30 -4.07
CA ILE A 152 23.68 -0.12 -4.16
C ILE A 152 24.17 -0.45 -5.57
N ALA A 153 23.47 0.01 -6.60
CA ALA A 153 23.86 -0.21 -8.00
C ALA A 153 25.20 0.47 -8.34
N GLU A 154 25.41 1.70 -7.86
CA GLU A 154 26.70 2.41 -8.00
C GLU A 154 27.83 1.67 -7.27
N GLY A 155 27.58 1.21 -6.04
CA GLY A 155 28.52 0.40 -5.27
C GLY A 155 28.92 -0.88 -6.02
N TYR A 156 27.94 -1.60 -6.57
CA TYR A 156 28.18 -2.76 -7.43
C TYR A 156 29.03 -2.39 -8.66
N SER A 157 28.71 -1.27 -9.32
CA SER A 157 29.45 -0.80 -10.50
C SER A 157 30.91 -0.49 -10.18
N ILE A 158 31.20 0.13 -9.03
CA ILE A 158 32.58 0.38 -8.57
C ILE A 158 33.30 -0.93 -8.32
N MET A 159 32.73 -1.87 -7.60
CA MET A 159 33.35 -3.18 -7.36
C MET A 159 33.70 -3.90 -8.65
N LYS A 160 32.78 -3.90 -9.60
CA LYS A 160 32.93 -4.61 -10.88
C LYS A 160 33.90 -3.93 -11.82
N ASN A 161 33.76 -2.62 -12.04
CA ASN A 161 34.43 -1.91 -13.15
C ASN A 161 35.72 -1.18 -12.72
N VAL A 162 35.86 -0.84 -11.42
CA VAL A 162 37.05 -0.13 -10.91
C VAL A 162 37.94 -1.10 -10.13
N LEU A 163 37.39 -1.91 -9.27
CA LEU A 163 38.12 -2.87 -8.45
C LEU A 163 38.33 -4.22 -9.17
N ASN A 164 37.68 -4.46 -10.31
CA ASN A 164 37.71 -5.70 -11.09
C ASN A 164 37.43 -6.96 -10.25
N MET A 165 36.53 -6.84 -9.29
CA MET A 165 36.11 -7.96 -8.45
C MET A 165 35.32 -9.00 -9.26
N SER A 166 35.55 -10.27 -8.96
CA SER A 166 34.75 -11.37 -9.49
C SER A 166 33.33 -11.35 -8.90
N ASN A 167 32.39 -12.07 -9.53
CA ASN A 167 31.05 -12.19 -9.00
C ASN A 167 31.01 -12.83 -7.61
N GLU A 168 31.91 -13.80 -7.36
CA GLU A 168 32.05 -14.49 -6.08
C GLU A 168 32.56 -13.55 -4.98
N GLU A 169 33.50 -12.67 -5.29
CA GLU A 169 34.00 -11.66 -4.34
C GLU A 169 32.92 -10.61 -4.02
N MET A 170 32.19 -10.15 -5.03
CA MET A 170 31.08 -9.22 -4.83
C MET A 170 29.96 -9.86 -3.99
N ALA A 171 29.60 -11.12 -4.28
CA ALA A 171 28.59 -11.85 -3.49
C ALA A 171 28.99 -11.96 -2.01
N LYS A 172 30.26 -12.26 -1.71
CA LYS A 172 30.77 -12.30 -0.31
C LYS A 172 30.71 -10.92 0.35
N ALA A 173 31.01 -9.84 -0.39
CA ALA A 173 30.92 -8.49 0.15
C ALA A 173 29.47 -8.15 0.55
N PHE A 174 28.49 -8.39 -0.34
CA PHE A 174 27.08 -8.17 -0.05
C PHE A 174 26.56 -9.07 1.07
N GLU A 175 26.98 -10.33 1.12
CA GLU A 175 26.67 -11.23 2.26
C GLU A 175 27.21 -10.66 3.58
N GLY A 176 28.40 -10.07 3.57
CA GLY A 176 28.98 -9.39 4.72
C GLY A 176 28.14 -8.17 5.15
N TYR A 177 27.69 -7.36 4.21
CA TYR A 177 26.81 -6.22 4.48
C TYR A 177 25.47 -6.65 5.09
N SER A 178 24.89 -7.73 4.59
CA SER A 178 23.62 -8.27 5.09
C SER A 178 23.67 -8.81 6.51
N LYS A 179 24.89 -9.08 7.06
CA LYS A 179 25.09 -9.55 8.45
C LYS A 179 25.33 -8.41 9.44
N GLY A 180 25.43 -7.15 8.97
CA GLY A 180 25.79 -5.99 9.78
C GLY A 180 24.72 -4.89 9.80
N LEU A 181 25.20 -3.64 9.93
CA LEU A 181 24.37 -2.44 9.99
C LEU A 181 23.57 -2.18 8.69
N LEU A 182 24.03 -2.75 7.58
CA LEU A 182 23.38 -2.60 6.27
C LEU A 182 22.36 -3.72 5.99
N ASN A 183 22.06 -4.55 6.97
CA ASN A 183 21.00 -5.56 6.84
C ASN A 183 19.65 -4.88 6.56
N SER A 184 19.08 -5.14 5.40
CA SER A 184 17.81 -4.57 4.94
C SER A 184 17.07 -5.54 4.03
N TYR A 185 15.87 -5.17 3.62
CA TYR A 185 15.11 -5.88 2.59
C TYR A 185 15.79 -5.79 1.21
N LEU A 186 16.47 -4.68 0.93
CA LEU A 186 17.26 -4.46 -0.28
C LEU A 186 18.63 -5.11 -0.13
#